data_672bf6268c2701c052ac7a7dbfb21874
#
_entry.id   672bf6268c2701c052ac7a7dbfb21874
#
_cell.length_a   1.000
_cell.length_b   1.000
_cell.length_c   1.000
_cell.angle_alpha   90.00
_cell.angle_beta   90.00
_cell.angle_gamma   90.00
#
_symmetry.space_group_name_H-M   'P 1'
#
loop_
_entity.id
_entity.type
_entity.pdbx_description
1 polymer ?
#
loop_
_entity_poly.entity_id
_entity_poly.type
_entity_poly.pdbx_seq_one_letter_code
_entity_poly.pdbx_strand_id
1 'polypeptide(L)'
;MKRIFVAAFALLAMATTASAQNYEVVNDSVSAETTKSGTSILAQLMDNAMTEVPAAYPGGARQLMVDLAANLEYPTIAIESDLQGRVLLQFVVTRQGKIGEVKVLKSLSRECDAAAIKAVRKLRTFTPARHKGSVVSVKYTLPVTFRLQ
;
A
#
# COMPACT_ATOMS: atom_id res chain seq x y z
N MET A 1 -11.83 3.80 29.80
CA MET A 1 -10.75 3.47 28.82
C MET A 1 -11.28 3.66 27.43
N LYS A 2 -10.66 4.54 26.66
CA LYS A 2 -10.98 4.69 25.24
C LYS A 2 -10.48 3.45 24.49
N ARG A 3 -11.38 2.70 23.87
CA ARG A 3 -11.00 1.58 23.03
C ARG A 3 -10.39 2.10 21.73
N ILE A 4 -9.24 1.60 21.40
CA ILE A 4 -8.56 1.92 20.15
C ILE A 4 -9.18 1.06 19.05
N PHE A 5 -9.85 1.70 18.11
CA PHE A 5 -10.35 1.03 16.92
C PHE A 5 -9.49 1.45 15.74
N VAL A 6 -8.73 0.52 15.24
CA VAL A 6 -7.96 0.75 14.04
C VAL A 6 -8.68 0.04 12.90
N ALA A 7 -9.32 0.82 12.05
CA ALA A 7 -9.84 0.31 10.81
C ALA A 7 -8.82 0.64 9.71
N ALA A 8 -8.09 -0.35 9.27
CA ALA A 8 -7.37 -0.24 8.02
C ALA A 8 -8.37 -0.48 6.89
N PHE A 9 -8.69 0.57 6.18
CA PHE A 9 -9.46 0.45 4.96
C PHE A 9 -8.47 0.20 3.82
N ALA A 10 -8.23 -1.05 3.49
CA ALA A 10 -7.81 -1.34 2.14
C ALA A 10 -9.01 -1.01 1.29
N LEU A 11 -8.92 0.04 0.51
CA LEU A 11 -9.93 0.31 -0.50
C LEU A 11 -9.79 -0.80 -1.54
N LEU A 12 -10.37 -1.93 -1.22
CA LEU A 12 -10.77 -2.87 -2.24
C LEU A 12 -11.88 -2.14 -2.98
N ALA A 13 -11.51 -1.39 -4.00
CA ALA A 13 -12.49 -0.96 -4.95
C ALA A 13 -13.21 -2.22 -5.39
N MET A 14 -14.47 -2.33 -5.05
CA MET A 14 -15.31 -3.37 -5.61
C MET A 14 -15.16 -3.23 -7.12
N ALA A 15 -14.40 -4.14 -7.68
CA ALA A 15 -14.11 -4.14 -9.08
C ALA A 15 -15.35 -4.53 -9.85
N THR A 16 -16.16 -3.58 -10.16
CA THR A 16 -17.03 -3.65 -11.33
C THR A 16 -16.39 -2.99 -12.54
N THR A 17 -15.28 -2.34 -12.36
CA THR A 17 -14.41 -1.88 -13.44
C THR A 17 -12.99 -2.01 -12.92
N ALA A 18 -12.24 -2.86 -13.53
CA ALA A 18 -10.87 -3.15 -13.20
C ALA A 18 -9.97 -1.92 -13.38
N SER A 19 -10.09 -0.99 -12.49
CA SER A 19 -9.05 0.00 -12.32
C SER A 19 -8.23 -0.43 -11.14
N ALA A 20 -7.21 -1.19 -11.42
CA ALA A 20 -6.12 -1.46 -10.53
C ALA A 20 -5.38 -0.14 -10.25
N GLN A 21 -6.05 0.76 -9.53
CA GLN A 21 -5.54 2.12 -9.30
C GLN A 21 -4.56 2.20 -8.15
N ASN A 22 -4.31 1.09 -7.46
CA ASN A 22 -3.56 1.13 -6.21
C ASN A 22 -2.15 0.56 -6.32
N TYR A 23 -1.70 0.17 -7.49
CA TYR A 23 -0.33 -0.25 -7.68
C TYR A 23 0.21 0.19 -9.03
N GLU A 24 1.42 0.60 -9.01
CA GLU A 24 2.22 0.96 -10.17
C GLU A 24 3.37 -0.03 -10.30
N VAL A 25 3.53 -0.59 -11.47
CA VAL A 25 4.64 -1.52 -11.71
C VAL A 25 5.95 -0.73 -11.72
N VAL A 26 6.82 -1.06 -10.81
CA VAL A 26 8.16 -0.48 -10.77
C VAL A 26 9.09 -1.38 -11.57
N ASN A 27 9.45 -0.92 -12.75
CA ASN A 27 10.52 -1.56 -13.51
C ASN A 27 11.86 -1.11 -12.96
N ASP A 28 12.56 -2.00 -12.30
CA ASP A 28 13.90 -1.75 -11.75
C ASP A 28 14.97 -1.47 -12.83
N SER A 29 14.58 -1.46 -14.08
CA SER A 29 15.51 -1.29 -15.21
C SER A 29 15.30 -0.04 -16.03
N VAL A 30 14.56 0.94 -15.53
CA VAL A 30 14.48 2.21 -16.23
C VAL A 30 15.46 3.19 -15.62
N SER A 31 16.67 3.12 -16.09
CA SER A 31 17.51 4.31 -16.18
C SER A 31 16.67 5.37 -16.89
N ALA A 32 16.53 6.50 -16.23
CA ALA A 32 15.87 7.65 -16.79
C ALA A 32 16.52 8.02 -18.12
N GLU A 33 15.99 7.56 -19.20
CA GLU A 33 16.29 8.14 -20.50
C GLU A 33 15.07 8.19 -21.38
N THR A 34 14.62 9.40 -21.50
CA THR A 34 14.24 10.05 -22.74
C THR A 34 12.86 9.73 -23.28
N THR A 35 12.01 10.70 -23.00
CA THR A 35 11.02 11.22 -23.96
C THR A 35 11.32 10.86 -25.40
N LYS A 36 10.83 9.75 -25.85
CA LYS A 36 10.61 9.55 -27.28
C LYS A 36 9.19 9.08 -27.50
N SER A 37 8.41 10.03 -27.97
CA SER A 37 7.10 9.91 -28.60
C SER A 37 5.96 9.35 -27.75
N GLY A 38 4.81 9.98 -27.84
CA GLY A 38 3.57 9.66 -27.13
C GLY A 38 3.07 8.22 -27.26
N THR A 39 3.66 7.45 -28.15
CA THR A 39 3.40 6.02 -28.32
C THR A 39 3.99 5.18 -27.18
N SER A 40 5.09 5.64 -26.58
CA SER A 40 5.77 4.94 -25.49
C SER A 40 4.99 5.05 -24.18
N ILE A 41 4.38 6.20 -23.92
CA ILE A 41 3.61 6.44 -22.70
C ILE A 41 2.32 5.62 -22.70
N LEU A 42 1.65 5.54 -23.84
CA LEU A 42 0.46 4.71 -24.01
C LEU A 42 0.77 3.22 -23.88
N ALA A 43 1.89 2.78 -24.44
CA ALA A 43 2.36 1.40 -24.30
C ALA A 43 2.70 1.07 -22.84
N GLN A 44 3.36 1.99 -22.11
CA GLN A 44 3.66 1.83 -20.71
C GLN A 44 2.40 1.87 -19.83
N LEU A 45 1.43 2.72 -20.14
CA LEU A 45 0.14 2.75 -19.47
C LEU A 45 -0.66 1.47 -19.71
N MET A 46 -0.60 0.94 -20.93
CA MET A 46 -1.25 -0.33 -21.26
C MET A 46 -0.54 -1.53 -20.64
N ASP A 47 0.79 -1.53 -20.60
CA ASP A 47 1.56 -2.57 -19.92
C ASP A 47 1.35 -2.54 -18.40
N ASN A 48 1.24 -1.36 -17.80
CA ASN A 48 0.90 -1.21 -16.39
C ASN A 48 -0.55 -1.62 -16.07
N ALA A 49 -1.48 -1.43 -17.03
CA ALA A 49 -2.86 -1.88 -16.89
C ALA A 49 -3.03 -3.40 -17.04
N MET A 50 -2.01 -4.08 -17.54
CA MET A 50 -2.03 -5.51 -17.82
C MET A 50 -1.22 -6.36 -16.84
N THR A 51 -1.12 -5.96 -15.58
CA THR A 51 -0.62 -6.87 -14.56
C THR A 51 -1.63 -8.00 -14.40
N GLU A 52 -1.29 -9.18 -14.93
CA GLU A 52 -2.18 -10.34 -14.97
C GLU A 52 -2.54 -10.84 -13.59
N VAL A 53 -1.59 -10.75 -12.64
CA VAL A 53 -1.78 -11.16 -11.26
C VAL A 53 -1.27 -10.07 -10.33
N PRO A 54 -2.15 -9.37 -9.59
CA PRO A 54 -1.74 -8.36 -8.64
C PRO A 54 -1.04 -8.98 -7.42
N ALA A 55 -0.26 -8.17 -6.71
CA ALA A 55 0.28 -8.57 -5.42
C ALA A 55 -0.88 -8.85 -4.45
N ALA A 56 -0.77 -9.94 -3.69
CA ALA A 56 -1.81 -10.37 -2.77
C ALA A 56 -1.24 -10.62 -1.38
N TYR A 57 -2.02 -10.28 -0.36
CA TYR A 57 -1.67 -10.60 1.02
C TYR A 57 -2.15 -12.02 1.38
N PRO A 58 -1.37 -12.80 2.13
CA PRO A 58 -1.82 -14.11 2.60
C PRO A 58 -3.10 -14.01 3.43
N GLY A 59 -4.14 -14.72 3.03
CA GLY A 59 -5.46 -14.59 3.64
C GLY A 59 -6.35 -13.48 3.08
N GLY A 60 -5.86 -12.74 2.07
CA GLY A 60 -6.60 -11.69 1.38
C GLY A 60 -6.62 -10.36 2.10
N ALA A 61 -7.37 -9.41 1.55
CA ALA A 61 -7.47 -8.04 2.07
C ALA A 61 -8.01 -7.97 3.51
N ARG A 62 -8.92 -8.86 3.86
CA ARG A 62 -9.47 -8.93 5.22
C ARG A 62 -8.38 -9.28 6.24
N GLN A 63 -7.53 -10.26 5.92
CA GLN A 63 -6.44 -10.66 6.81
C GLN A 63 -5.38 -9.54 6.91
N LEU A 64 -5.11 -8.85 5.82
CA LEU A 64 -4.26 -7.67 5.82
C LEU A 64 -4.73 -6.62 6.82
N MET A 65 -6.03 -6.34 6.85
CA MET A 65 -6.62 -5.39 7.80
C MET A 65 -6.49 -5.86 9.25
N VAL A 66 -6.73 -7.15 9.49
CA VAL A 66 -6.60 -7.73 10.84
C VAL A 66 -5.16 -7.66 11.33
N ASP A 67 -4.21 -8.07 10.50
CA ASP A 67 -2.79 -8.05 10.87
C ASP A 67 -2.27 -6.62 11.04
N LEU A 68 -2.70 -5.70 10.19
CA LEU A 68 -2.35 -4.29 10.33
C LEU A 68 -2.88 -3.71 11.64
N ALA A 69 -4.14 -3.94 11.96
CA ALA A 69 -4.75 -3.48 13.20
C ALA A 69 -4.06 -4.08 14.43
N ALA A 70 -3.68 -5.36 14.38
CA ALA A 70 -2.95 -6.03 15.46
C ALA A 70 -1.54 -5.46 15.67
N ASN A 71 -0.89 -5.00 14.62
CA ASN A 71 0.46 -4.44 14.67
C ASN A 71 0.49 -2.94 14.91
N LEU A 72 -0.65 -2.26 14.79
CA LEU A 72 -0.71 -0.81 14.91
C LEU A 72 -0.80 -0.40 16.39
N GLU A 73 0.18 0.39 16.80
CA GLU A 73 0.23 1.00 18.12
C GLU A 73 -0.27 2.45 18.00
N TYR A 74 -1.37 2.77 18.66
CA TYR A 74 -1.88 4.13 18.66
C TYR A 74 -0.99 5.00 19.55
N PRO A 75 -0.39 6.09 19.06
CA PRO A 75 0.49 6.93 19.87
C PRO A 75 -0.26 7.58 21.04
N THR A 76 0.33 7.57 22.22
CA THR A 76 -0.28 8.14 23.43
C THR A 76 -0.62 9.62 23.25
N ILE A 77 0.27 10.37 22.64
CA ILE A 77 0.07 11.80 22.33
C ILE A 77 -1.17 12.01 21.45
N ALA A 78 -1.37 11.13 20.46
CA ALA A 78 -2.53 11.20 19.60
C ALA A 78 -3.83 10.84 20.34
N ILE A 79 -3.79 9.91 21.25
CA ILE A 79 -4.93 9.56 22.12
C ILE A 79 -5.30 10.74 23.03
N GLU A 80 -4.32 11.34 23.68
CA GLU A 80 -4.50 12.49 24.58
C GLU A 80 -5.04 13.73 23.86
N SER A 81 -4.69 13.89 22.60
CA SER A 81 -5.13 15.00 21.76
C SER A 81 -6.42 14.71 20.99
N ASP A 82 -7.06 13.56 21.21
CA ASP A 82 -8.21 13.08 20.43
C ASP A 82 -7.97 13.12 18.90
N LEU A 83 -6.73 12.91 18.49
CA LEU A 83 -6.34 12.97 17.08
C LEU A 83 -6.83 11.74 16.34
N GLN A 84 -7.72 11.96 15.39
CA GLN A 84 -8.29 10.93 14.54
C GLN A 84 -8.14 11.31 13.07
N GLY A 85 -8.02 10.34 12.23
CA GLY A 85 -7.91 10.57 10.80
C GLY A 85 -7.26 9.40 10.07
N ARG A 86 -6.71 9.70 8.93
CA ARG A 86 -6.19 8.69 8.02
C ARG A 86 -4.79 9.06 7.55
N VAL A 87 -3.88 8.09 7.64
CA VAL A 87 -2.55 8.16 7.03
C VAL A 87 -2.59 7.34 5.75
N LEU A 88 -2.17 7.92 4.64
CA LEU A 88 -2.07 7.22 3.38
C LEU A 88 -0.61 6.85 3.14
N LEU A 89 -0.32 5.56 3.12
CA LEU A 89 1.00 5.01 2.86
C LEU A 89 1.09 4.40 1.48
N GLN A 90 2.25 4.52 0.88
CA GLN A 90 2.60 3.79 -0.33
C GLN A 90 3.88 3.01 -0.08
N PHE A 91 3.90 1.74 -0.41
CA PHE A 91 5.07 0.90 -0.28
C PHE A 91 5.24 0.01 -1.50
N VAL A 92 6.46 -0.44 -1.72
CA VAL A 92 6.80 -1.36 -2.80
C VAL A 92 6.67 -2.79 -2.28
N VAL A 93 5.90 -3.61 -2.98
CA VAL A 93 5.95 -5.06 -2.81
C VAL A 93 6.98 -5.60 -3.79
N THR A 94 8.10 -6.07 -3.25
CA THR A 94 9.24 -6.53 -4.04
C THR A 94 8.94 -7.85 -4.76
N ARG A 95 9.82 -8.28 -5.65
CA ARG A 95 9.73 -9.57 -6.33
C ARG A 95 9.71 -10.76 -5.38
N GLN A 96 10.28 -10.61 -4.18
CA GLN A 96 10.22 -11.61 -3.11
C GLN A 96 8.98 -11.49 -2.24
N GLY A 97 8.09 -10.54 -2.54
CA GLY A 97 6.88 -10.28 -1.75
C GLY A 97 7.13 -9.49 -0.47
N LYS A 98 8.35 -8.99 -0.27
CA LYS A 98 8.72 -8.19 0.90
C LYS A 98 8.29 -6.74 0.71
N ILE A 99 8.08 -6.06 1.83
CA ILE A 99 7.81 -4.63 1.83
C ILE A 99 9.14 -3.89 1.71
N GLY A 100 9.28 -3.14 0.62
CA GLY A 100 10.44 -2.30 0.35
C GLY A 100 10.28 -0.89 0.93
N GLU A 101 10.58 0.13 0.13
CA GLU A 101 10.45 1.52 0.54
C GLU A 101 9.01 1.88 0.89
N VAL A 102 8.82 2.54 2.03
CA VAL A 102 7.52 3.05 2.49
C VAL A 102 7.53 4.57 2.44
N LYS A 103 6.55 5.15 1.76
CA LYS A 103 6.34 6.60 1.68
C LYS A 103 5.00 6.99 2.28
N VAL A 104 4.97 8.13 2.95
CA VAL A 104 3.73 8.75 3.43
C VAL A 104 3.21 9.69 2.34
N LEU A 105 2.07 9.35 1.74
CA LEU A 105 1.42 10.19 0.73
C LEU A 105 0.54 11.27 1.38
N LYS A 106 -0.12 10.91 2.48
CA LYS A 106 -0.92 11.84 3.27
C LYS A 106 -0.63 11.61 4.75
N SER A 107 -0.12 12.64 5.40
CA SER A 107 0.21 12.62 6.81
C SER A 107 -0.98 12.99 7.68
N LEU A 108 -1.07 12.39 8.87
CA LEU A 108 -2.00 12.79 9.94
C LEU A 108 -1.24 13.55 11.03
N SER A 109 -0.21 12.92 11.58
CA SER A 109 0.76 13.52 12.48
C SER A 109 2.06 12.72 12.37
N ARG A 110 3.15 13.30 12.85
CA ARG A 110 4.46 12.64 12.82
C ARG A 110 4.43 11.30 13.58
N GLU A 111 3.78 11.27 14.72
CA GLU A 111 3.67 10.09 15.57
C GLU A 111 2.78 9.03 14.94
N CYS A 112 1.64 9.43 14.38
CA CYS A 112 0.74 8.52 13.68
C CYS A 112 1.37 7.96 12.40
N ASP A 113 2.10 8.77 11.65
CA ASP A 113 2.83 8.33 10.46
C ASP A 113 3.88 7.28 10.82
N ALA A 114 4.66 7.52 11.88
CA ALA A 114 5.66 6.57 12.35
C ALA A 114 5.03 5.25 12.83
N ALA A 115 3.92 5.32 13.54
CA ALA A 115 3.18 4.14 13.99
C ALA A 115 2.63 3.32 12.81
N ALA A 116 2.11 3.99 11.79
CA ALA A 116 1.61 3.36 10.59
C ALA A 116 2.72 2.66 9.79
N ILE A 117 3.86 3.30 9.62
CA ILE A 117 5.03 2.72 8.94
C ILE A 117 5.53 1.48 9.70
N LYS A 118 5.65 1.58 11.02
CA LYS A 118 6.05 0.46 11.88
C LYS A 118 5.10 -0.74 11.75
N ALA A 119 3.80 -0.48 11.73
CA ALA A 119 2.79 -1.53 11.58
C ALA A 119 2.88 -2.22 10.21
N VAL A 120 3.06 -1.45 9.15
CA VAL A 120 3.22 -1.99 7.79
C VAL A 120 4.46 -2.87 7.67
N ARG A 121 5.57 -2.49 8.29
CA ARG A 121 6.81 -3.26 8.27
C ARG A 121 6.71 -4.61 8.99
N LYS A 122 5.74 -4.77 9.87
CA LYS A 122 5.48 -6.03 10.60
C LYS A 122 4.53 -6.96 9.84
N LEU A 123 3.99 -6.57 8.71
CA LEU A 123 3.12 -7.40 7.89
C LEU A 123 3.87 -8.61 7.33
N ARG A 124 3.10 -9.66 7.04
CA ARG A 124 3.65 -10.88 6.44
C ARG A 124 4.10 -10.62 5.00
N THR A 125 4.90 -11.54 4.50
CA THR A 125 5.32 -11.54 3.10
C THR A 125 4.13 -11.65 2.16
N PHE A 126 4.05 -10.75 1.20
CA PHE A 126 3.04 -10.77 0.15
C PHE A 126 3.36 -11.82 -0.91
N THR A 127 2.34 -12.28 -1.61
CA THR A 127 2.53 -12.95 -2.88
C THR A 127 2.83 -11.88 -3.93
N PRO A 128 4.00 -11.94 -4.62
CA PRO A 128 4.38 -10.89 -5.54
C PRO A 128 3.48 -10.86 -6.78
N ALA A 129 3.38 -9.69 -7.40
CA ALA A 129 2.66 -9.50 -8.64
C ALA A 129 3.35 -10.19 -9.81
N ARG A 130 2.59 -10.56 -10.83
CA ARG A 130 3.10 -11.12 -12.08
C ARG A 130 2.62 -10.33 -13.27
N HIS A 131 3.52 -10.12 -14.19
CA HIS A 131 3.26 -9.50 -15.49
C HIS A 131 3.92 -10.30 -16.58
N LYS A 132 3.16 -10.70 -17.58
CA LYS A 132 3.66 -11.58 -18.68
C LYS A 132 4.39 -12.83 -18.17
N GLY A 133 3.85 -13.46 -17.12
CA GLY A 133 4.43 -14.65 -16.51
C GLY A 133 5.64 -14.42 -15.61
N SER A 134 6.17 -13.21 -15.55
CA SER A 134 7.32 -12.84 -14.71
C SER A 134 6.89 -12.16 -13.42
N VAL A 135 7.60 -12.44 -12.35
CA VAL A 135 7.41 -11.77 -11.06
C VAL A 135 7.94 -10.33 -11.15
N VAL A 136 7.13 -9.36 -10.72
CA VAL A 136 7.47 -7.93 -10.77
C VAL A 136 7.24 -7.25 -9.44
N SER A 137 7.98 -6.16 -9.19
CA SER A 137 7.73 -5.27 -8.05
C SER A 137 6.59 -4.31 -8.39
N VAL A 138 5.72 -4.03 -7.42
CA VAL A 138 4.61 -3.09 -7.59
C VAL A 138 4.51 -2.14 -6.41
N LYS A 139 3.99 -0.94 -6.65
CA LYS A 139 3.62 0.00 -5.59
C LYS A 139 2.23 -0.32 -5.09
N TYR A 140 2.09 -0.38 -3.78
CA TYR A 140 0.83 -0.64 -3.11
C TYR A 140 0.48 0.53 -2.21
N THR A 141 -0.72 1.08 -2.34
CA THR A 141 -1.21 2.19 -1.52
C THR A 141 -2.18 1.67 -0.48
N LEU A 142 -1.93 1.98 0.78
CA LEU A 142 -2.71 1.49 1.91
C LEU A 142 -3.12 2.65 2.82
N PRO A 143 -4.42 2.90 3.00
CA PRO A 143 -4.89 3.84 4.01
C PRO A 143 -4.89 3.19 5.39
N VAL A 144 -4.33 3.88 6.36
CA VAL A 144 -4.35 3.48 7.78
C VAL A 144 -5.23 4.46 8.54
N THR A 145 -6.32 3.99 9.08
CA THR A 145 -7.28 4.83 9.81
C THR A 145 -7.03 4.77 11.30
N PHE A 146 -6.83 5.93 11.90
CA PHE A 146 -6.76 6.11 13.35
C PHE A 146 -8.10 6.62 13.85
N ARG A 147 -8.75 5.84 14.68
CA ARG A 147 -10.06 6.19 15.26
C ARG A 147 -10.10 5.80 16.72
N LEU A 148 -10.58 6.71 17.54
CA LEU A 148 -10.86 6.48 18.95
C LEU A 148 -12.34 6.09 19.14
N GLN A 149 -12.58 5.21 20.10
CA GLN A 149 -13.93 4.87 20.55
C GLN A 149 -14.12 5.33 21.99
#